data_d5e1b53ee4b37808d9f4d96657dfb147
#
_entry.id   d5e1b53ee4b37808d9f4d96657dfb147
#
_cell.length_a   1.000
_cell.length_b   1.000
_cell.length_c   1.000
_cell.angle_alpha   90.00
_cell.angle_beta   90.00
_cell.angle_gamma   90.00
#
_symmetry.space_group_name_H-M   'P 1'
#
loop_
_entity.id
_entity.type
_entity.pdbx_description
1 polymer ?
#
loop_
_entity_poly.entity_id
_entity_poly.type
_entity_poly.pdbx_seq_one_letter_code
_entity_poly.pdbx_strand_id
1 'polypeptide(L)'
;MRLKEAWQTMGWVKLAAAVIINAVFLAFMLTCFAPVYETNDDLFLSKFVDGQLSHRTIWMPYVNIVLACLIKVLYGAFGTGFPWYSFCEYLVLFCGFTAITWVLLRRFKPAPALVMTAILLGAFGTDCYLSLNFSKPGAIGTASGMFLMLYAMRNETGRVMKLPLWLGFALGLCGLAWRYESFGVCALMMTGGCLYVLVRIWL
;
A
#
# COMPACT_ATOMS: atom_id res chain seq x y z
N MET A 1 -24.35 -3.55 25.46
CA MET A 1 -24.93 -2.95 24.25
C MET A 1 -24.12 -1.74 23.77
N ARG A 2 -23.77 -0.76 24.63
CA ARG A 2 -23.09 0.50 24.26
C ARG A 2 -21.71 0.36 23.59
N LEU A 3 -20.86 -0.62 23.96
CA LEU A 3 -19.52 -0.79 23.39
C LEU A 3 -19.54 -1.28 21.92
N LYS A 4 -20.54 -2.08 21.52
CA LYS A 4 -20.69 -2.55 20.13
C LYS A 4 -21.14 -1.43 19.20
N GLU A 5 -22.00 -0.54 19.67
CA GLU A 5 -22.49 0.62 18.90
C GLU A 5 -21.39 1.68 18.77
N ALA A 6 -20.62 1.94 19.84
CA ALA A 6 -19.47 2.85 19.78
C ALA A 6 -18.40 2.37 18.77
N TRP A 7 -18.12 1.06 18.73
CA TRP A 7 -17.18 0.50 17.75
C TRP A 7 -17.61 0.71 16.30
N GLN A 8 -18.91 0.70 16.01
CA GLN A 8 -19.42 0.90 14.64
C GLN A 8 -19.35 2.37 14.18
N THR A 9 -19.48 3.31 15.11
CA THR A 9 -19.57 4.75 14.79
C THR A 9 -18.21 5.46 14.70
N MET A 10 -17.16 4.98 15.36
CA MET A 10 -15.86 5.67 15.44
C MET A 10 -14.90 5.26 14.31
N GLY A 11 -15.08 5.87 13.13
CA GLY A 11 -14.22 5.63 11.96
C GLY A 11 -12.72 5.84 12.22
N TRP A 12 -12.37 6.82 13.04
CA TRP A 12 -10.99 7.15 13.41
C TRP A 12 -10.34 6.12 14.35
N VAL A 13 -11.11 5.54 15.28
CA VAL A 13 -10.60 4.46 16.15
C VAL A 13 -10.22 3.23 15.34
N LYS A 14 -11.01 2.89 14.32
CA LYS A 14 -10.70 1.77 13.42
C LYS A 14 -9.49 2.05 12.53
N LEU A 15 -9.31 3.30 12.11
CA LEU A 15 -8.11 3.70 11.39
C LEU A 15 -6.88 3.60 12.29
N ALA A 16 -6.94 4.14 13.50
CA ALA A 16 -5.86 4.04 14.48
C ALA A 16 -5.52 2.57 14.79
N ALA A 17 -6.52 1.71 14.98
CA ALA A 17 -6.31 0.28 15.18
C ALA A 17 -5.63 -0.36 13.97
N ALA A 18 -6.04 -0.03 12.73
CA ALA A 18 -5.39 -0.54 11.53
C ALA A 18 -3.92 -0.10 11.45
N VAL A 19 -3.63 1.17 11.73
CA VAL A 19 -2.25 1.69 11.78
C VAL A 19 -1.42 0.96 12.82
N ILE A 20 -1.93 0.80 14.05
CA ILE A 20 -1.22 0.13 15.14
C ILE A 20 -0.93 -1.33 14.78
N ILE A 21 -1.92 -2.08 14.30
CA ILE A 21 -1.75 -3.49 13.91
C ILE A 21 -0.64 -3.63 12.87
N ASN A 22 -0.69 -2.81 11.81
CA ASN A 22 0.30 -2.88 10.74
C ASN A 22 1.67 -2.37 11.20
N ALA A 23 1.74 -1.34 12.05
CA ALA A 23 3.01 -0.84 12.60
C ALA A 23 3.69 -1.87 13.51
N VAL A 24 2.93 -2.54 14.38
CA VAL A 24 3.44 -3.63 15.23
C VAL A 24 3.93 -4.78 14.38
N PHE A 25 3.17 -5.17 13.35
CA PHE A 25 3.58 -6.23 12.45
C PHE A 25 4.86 -5.88 11.67
N LEU A 26 4.93 -4.68 11.09
CA LEU A 26 6.13 -4.20 10.39
C LEU A 26 7.33 -4.14 11.33
N ALA A 27 7.18 -3.57 12.53
CA ALA A 27 8.24 -3.51 13.53
C ALA A 27 8.73 -4.92 13.92
N PHE A 28 7.81 -5.87 14.11
CA PHE A 28 8.16 -7.27 14.37
C PHE A 28 8.96 -7.87 13.21
N MET A 29 8.54 -7.67 11.95
CA MET A 29 9.30 -8.18 10.79
C MET A 29 10.70 -7.59 10.72
N LEU A 30 10.85 -6.28 10.90
CA LEU A 30 12.15 -5.60 10.80
C LEU A 30 13.09 -5.87 11.99
N THR A 31 12.55 -6.23 13.16
CA THR A 31 13.37 -6.51 14.35
C THR A 31 13.75 -7.98 14.50
N CYS A 32 12.88 -8.89 14.07
CA CYS A 32 13.09 -10.33 14.22
C CYS A 32 13.74 -10.98 12.99
N PHE A 33 13.72 -10.34 11.84
CA PHE A 33 14.23 -10.88 10.58
C PHE A 33 15.09 -9.84 9.85
N ALA A 34 15.98 -10.32 8.98
CA ALA A 34 16.82 -9.49 8.13
C ALA A 34 16.16 -9.35 6.74
N PRO A 35 15.58 -8.19 6.38
CA PRO A 35 15.04 -7.98 5.04
C PRO A 35 16.14 -8.04 3.99
N VAL A 36 15.82 -8.59 2.83
CA VAL A 36 16.72 -8.69 1.69
C VAL A 36 16.01 -8.18 0.42
N TYR A 37 16.80 -7.76 -0.55
CA TYR A 37 16.26 -7.58 -1.90
C TYR A 37 16.06 -8.93 -2.56
N GLU A 38 14.88 -9.16 -3.11
CA GLU A 38 14.53 -10.42 -3.79
C GLU A 38 15.30 -10.60 -5.09
N THR A 39 15.57 -9.50 -5.79
CA THR A 39 16.26 -9.49 -7.06
C THR A 39 17.46 -8.55 -7.07
N ASN A 40 18.43 -8.84 -7.94
CA ASN A 40 19.57 -7.95 -8.17
C ASN A 40 19.12 -6.59 -8.72
N ASP A 41 17.96 -6.53 -9.41
CA ASP A 41 17.45 -5.30 -9.99
C ASP A 41 17.17 -4.24 -8.93
N ASP A 42 16.53 -4.61 -7.82
CA ASP A 42 16.27 -3.69 -6.70
C ASP A 42 17.55 -3.16 -6.07
N LEU A 43 18.54 -4.04 -5.92
CA LEU A 43 19.85 -3.62 -5.44
C LEU A 43 20.53 -2.64 -6.41
N PHE A 44 20.43 -2.88 -7.73
CA PHE A 44 20.95 -1.95 -8.73
C PHE A 44 20.18 -0.64 -8.73
N LEU A 45 18.84 -0.67 -8.71
CA LEU A 45 17.99 0.52 -8.68
C LEU A 45 18.31 1.41 -7.48
N SER A 46 18.48 0.82 -6.30
CA SER A 46 18.85 1.57 -5.09
C SER A 46 20.22 2.25 -5.25
N LYS A 47 21.22 1.54 -5.81
CA LYS A 47 22.58 2.05 -6.04
C LYS A 47 22.66 3.08 -7.18
N PHE A 48 21.76 3.03 -8.16
CA PHE A 48 21.67 4.07 -9.19
C PHE A 48 21.17 5.40 -8.62
N VAL A 49 20.14 5.35 -7.81
CA VAL A 49 19.51 6.57 -7.30
C VAL A 49 20.29 7.20 -6.13
N ASP A 50 21.04 6.41 -5.35
CA ASP A 50 21.89 6.92 -4.28
C ASP A 50 23.26 7.45 -4.78
N GLY A 51 23.67 7.06 -6.00
CA GLY A 51 24.90 7.50 -6.64
C GLY A 51 26.13 6.62 -6.35
N GLN A 52 25.95 5.40 -5.81
CA GLN A 52 27.07 4.49 -5.54
C GLN A 52 27.69 3.89 -6.82
N LEU A 53 26.90 3.70 -7.87
CA LEU A 53 27.41 3.14 -9.14
C LEU A 53 27.95 4.20 -10.11
N SER A 54 27.40 5.43 -10.06
CA SER A 54 27.78 6.55 -10.92
C SER A 54 27.18 7.84 -10.39
N HIS A 55 27.00 8.87 -11.23
CA HIS A 55 26.19 10.02 -10.86
C HIS A 55 24.74 9.60 -10.58
N ARG A 56 24.14 10.19 -9.54
CA ARG A 56 22.71 9.95 -9.21
C ARG A 56 21.84 10.19 -10.42
N THR A 57 21.20 9.13 -10.91
CA THR A 57 20.36 9.18 -12.09
C THR A 57 18.88 9.06 -11.72
N ILE A 58 18.01 9.58 -12.58
CA ILE A 58 16.57 9.38 -12.55
C ILE A 58 16.13 8.28 -13.53
N TRP A 59 17.05 7.80 -14.33
CA TRP A 59 16.79 6.74 -15.31
C TRP A 59 16.86 5.38 -14.60
N MET A 60 15.77 5.04 -13.92
CA MET A 60 15.61 3.76 -13.24
C MET A 60 14.74 2.85 -14.13
N PRO A 61 15.27 1.73 -14.62
CA PRO A 61 14.45 0.75 -15.34
C PRO A 61 13.23 0.36 -14.51
N TYR A 62 12.10 0.18 -15.16
CA TYR A 62 10.82 -0.28 -14.59
C TYR A 62 10.12 0.70 -13.62
N VAL A 63 10.80 1.65 -13.03
CA VAL A 63 10.25 2.63 -12.09
C VAL A 63 9.91 3.93 -12.83
N ASN A 64 8.75 4.51 -12.52
CA ASN A 64 8.33 5.76 -13.14
C ASN A 64 9.28 6.91 -12.79
N ILE A 65 9.59 7.74 -13.77
CA ILE A 65 10.53 8.87 -13.65
C ILE A 65 10.14 9.84 -12.51
N VAL A 66 8.85 10.01 -12.25
CA VAL A 66 8.36 10.91 -11.17
C VAL A 66 8.79 10.37 -9.80
N LEU A 67 8.64 9.05 -9.57
CA LEU A 67 9.09 8.42 -8.34
C LEU A 67 10.62 8.43 -8.24
N ALA A 68 11.33 8.15 -9.33
CA ALA A 68 12.79 8.22 -9.38
C ALA A 68 13.30 9.64 -9.04
N CYS A 69 12.65 10.70 -9.56
CA CYS A 69 12.93 12.09 -9.19
C CYS A 69 12.72 12.34 -7.69
N LEU A 70 11.60 11.88 -7.11
CA LEU A 70 11.33 12.02 -5.69
C LEU A 70 12.42 11.36 -4.85
N ILE A 71 12.77 10.11 -5.14
CA ILE A 71 13.80 9.37 -4.38
C ILE A 71 15.18 10.05 -4.55
N LYS A 72 15.52 10.49 -5.77
CA LYS A 72 16.76 11.26 -6.01
C LYS A 72 16.81 12.54 -5.18
N VAL A 73 15.70 13.28 -5.07
CA VAL A 73 15.60 14.48 -4.23
C VAL A 73 15.81 14.15 -2.77
N LEU A 74 15.22 13.05 -2.26
CA LEU A 74 15.42 12.60 -0.88
C LEU A 74 16.90 12.31 -0.60
N TYR A 75 17.58 11.55 -1.48
CA TYR A 75 19.02 11.33 -1.35
C TYR A 75 19.86 12.62 -1.49
N GLY A 76 19.41 13.58 -2.30
CA GLY A 76 20.05 14.88 -2.45
C GLY A 76 19.94 15.75 -1.21
N ALA A 77 18.76 15.79 -0.60
CA ALA A 77 18.45 16.64 0.54
C ALA A 77 18.96 16.07 1.88
N PHE A 78 18.88 14.75 2.06
CA PHE A 78 19.13 14.10 3.35
C PHE A 78 20.35 13.16 3.36
N GLY A 79 21.03 13.01 2.21
CA GLY A 79 22.22 12.17 2.08
C GLY A 79 21.91 10.68 1.95
N THR A 80 23.00 9.88 1.92
CA THR A 80 22.95 8.41 1.71
C THR A 80 22.96 7.59 3.00
N GLY A 81 23.00 8.24 4.16
CA GLY A 81 22.99 7.57 5.46
C GLY A 81 21.69 6.83 5.80
N PHE A 82 20.63 7.08 5.03
CA PHE A 82 19.35 6.42 5.18
C PHE A 82 18.89 5.83 3.83
N PRO A 83 18.37 4.58 3.79
CA PRO A 83 18.01 3.89 2.56
C PRO A 83 16.64 4.37 2.03
N TRP A 84 16.60 5.55 1.43
CA TRP A 84 15.37 6.20 0.96
C TRP A 84 14.58 5.36 -0.05
N TYR A 85 15.27 4.59 -0.89
CA TYR A 85 14.63 3.69 -1.85
C TYR A 85 13.75 2.66 -1.13
N SER A 86 14.35 1.87 -0.25
CA SER A 86 13.62 0.86 0.55
C SER A 86 12.56 1.49 1.47
N PHE A 87 12.84 2.67 2.03
CA PHE A 87 11.86 3.39 2.83
C PHE A 87 10.60 3.73 2.03
N CYS A 88 10.74 4.19 0.78
CA CYS A 88 9.60 4.46 -0.09
C CYS A 88 8.82 3.17 -0.44
N GLU A 89 9.50 2.03 -0.62
CA GLU A 89 8.85 0.74 -0.79
C GLU A 89 8.02 0.36 0.44
N TYR A 90 8.64 0.38 1.62
CA TYR A 90 7.95 0.10 2.89
C TYR A 90 6.77 1.04 3.14
N LEU A 91 6.90 2.30 2.80
CA LEU A 91 5.84 3.29 3.00
C LEU A 91 4.58 2.93 2.18
N VAL A 92 4.75 2.58 0.91
CA VAL A 92 3.62 2.19 0.05
C VAL A 92 3.00 0.87 0.51
N LEU A 93 3.82 -0.13 0.85
CA LEU A 93 3.35 -1.40 1.39
C LEU A 93 2.58 -1.21 2.70
N PHE A 94 3.13 -0.44 3.63
CA PHE A 94 2.50 -0.13 4.91
C PHE A 94 1.15 0.58 4.73
N CYS A 95 1.10 1.60 3.88
CA CYS A 95 -0.14 2.32 3.57
C CYS A 95 -1.17 1.39 2.91
N GLY A 96 -0.73 0.51 2.01
CA GLY A 96 -1.57 -0.45 1.32
C GLY A 96 -2.21 -1.46 2.27
N PHE A 97 -1.41 -2.13 3.08
CA PHE A 97 -1.92 -3.09 4.08
C PHE A 97 -2.79 -2.40 5.13
N THR A 98 -2.43 -1.19 5.55
CA THR A 98 -3.24 -0.39 6.49
C THR A 98 -4.61 -0.04 5.89
N ALA A 99 -4.66 0.33 4.61
CA ALA A 99 -5.91 0.64 3.92
C ALA A 99 -6.84 -0.59 3.86
N ILE A 100 -6.31 -1.76 3.50
CA ILE A 100 -7.09 -3.01 3.46
C ILE A 100 -7.58 -3.37 4.87
N THR A 101 -6.69 -3.36 5.86
CA THR A 101 -7.03 -3.64 7.27
C THR A 101 -8.13 -2.70 7.77
N TRP A 102 -8.03 -1.41 7.47
CA TRP A 102 -9.05 -0.43 7.85
C TRP A 102 -10.41 -0.76 7.24
N VAL A 103 -10.47 -1.11 5.96
CA VAL A 103 -11.73 -1.51 5.30
C VAL A 103 -12.31 -2.78 5.95
N LEU A 104 -11.47 -3.78 6.24
CA LEU A 104 -11.89 -5.00 6.93
C LEU A 104 -12.51 -4.70 8.30
N LEU A 105 -11.85 -3.86 9.12
CA LEU A 105 -12.37 -3.42 10.42
C LEU A 105 -13.66 -2.60 10.31
N ARG A 106 -13.88 -1.93 9.18
CA ARG A 106 -15.10 -1.15 8.92
C ARG A 106 -16.29 -2.03 8.49
N ARG A 107 -16.02 -3.09 7.74
CA ARG A 107 -17.05 -3.92 7.08
C ARG A 107 -17.47 -5.14 7.91
N PHE A 108 -16.54 -5.68 8.69
CA PHE A 108 -16.77 -6.92 9.42
C PHE A 108 -16.82 -6.69 10.93
N LYS A 109 -17.35 -7.68 11.66
CA LYS A 109 -17.25 -7.74 13.13
C LYS A 109 -15.78 -7.87 13.53
N PRO A 110 -15.37 -7.45 14.74
CA PRO A 110 -13.95 -7.42 15.13
C PRO A 110 -13.22 -8.75 14.94
N ALA A 111 -13.78 -9.86 15.41
CA ALA A 111 -13.10 -11.15 15.34
C ALA A 111 -12.81 -11.61 13.88
N PRO A 112 -13.78 -11.70 12.95
CA PRO A 112 -13.47 -12.05 11.57
C PRO A 112 -12.57 -11.02 10.87
N ALA A 113 -12.69 -9.72 11.18
CA ALA A 113 -11.79 -8.72 10.62
C ALA A 113 -10.34 -8.94 11.04
N LEU A 114 -10.09 -9.25 12.32
CA LEU A 114 -8.75 -9.55 12.82
C LEU A 114 -8.18 -10.84 12.22
N VAL A 115 -9.00 -11.89 12.08
CA VAL A 115 -8.56 -13.13 11.43
C VAL A 115 -8.18 -12.88 9.96
N MET A 116 -9.01 -12.16 9.20
CA MET A 116 -8.71 -11.81 7.82
C MET A 116 -7.44 -10.95 7.71
N THR A 117 -7.25 -10.00 8.63
CA THR A 117 -6.03 -9.18 8.70
C THR A 117 -4.80 -10.03 9.03
N ALA A 118 -4.90 -10.96 9.97
CA ALA A 118 -3.80 -11.86 10.31
C ALA A 118 -3.41 -12.76 9.12
N ILE A 119 -4.38 -13.28 8.38
CA ILE A 119 -4.14 -14.05 7.15
C ILE A 119 -3.48 -13.15 6.08
N LEU A 120 -3.99 -11.94 5.87
CA LEU A 120 -3.43 -10.99 4.91
C LEU A 120 -1.96 -10.67 5.22
N LEU A 121 -1.67 -10.31 6.46
CA LEU A 121 -0.31 -9.94 6.88
C LEU A 121 0.61 -11.17 6.95
N GLY A 122 0.12 -12.31 7.45
CA GLY A 122 0.90 -13.53 7.50
C GLY A 122 1.26 -14.10 6.13
N ALA A 123 0.33 -14.07 5.17
CA ALA A 123 0.57 -14.61 3.82
C ALA A 123 1.32 -13.61 2.91
N PHE A 124 0.87 -12.35 2.86
CA PHE A 124 1.41 -11.36 1.93
C PHE A 124 2.36 -10.37 2.61
N GLY A 125 2.03 -9.92 3.83
CA GLY A 125 2.83 -8.94 4.54
C GLY A 125 4.21 -9.47 4.88
N THR A 126 4.33 -10.73 5.30
CA THR A 126 5.62 -11.38 5.59
C THR A 126 6.53 -11.35 4.36
N ASP A 127 6.03 -11.82 3.22
CA ASP A 127 6.80 -11.82 1.97
C ASP A 127 7.14 -10.40 1.50
N CYS A 128 6.18 -9.48 1.53
CA CYS A 128 6.40 -8.11 1.09
C CYS A 128 7.41 -7.33 1.94
N TYR A 129 7.46 -7.59 3.25
CA TYR A 129 8.37 -6.87 4.15
C TYR A 129 9.76 -7.52 4.28
N LEU A 130 9.88 -8.81 4.06
CA LEU A 130 11.17 -9.50 4.18
C LEU A 130 11.92 -9.61 2.85
N SER A 131 11.20 -9.70 1.76
CA SER A 131 11.73 -9.87 0.42
C SER A 131 11.34 -8.66 -0.43
N LEU A 132 12.17 -7.60 -0.40
CA LEU A 132 11.87 -6.35 -1.10
C LEU A 132 11.98 -6.51 -2.61
N ASN A 133 10.96 -6.03 -3.32
CA ASN A 133 10.91 -6.04 -4.77
C ASN A 133 9.98 -4.91 -5.24
N PHE A 134 10.45 -4.05 -6.14
CA PHE A 134 9.71 -2.89 -6.68
C PHE A 134 8.34 -3.25 -7.28
N SER A 135 8.11 -4.51 -7.65
CA SER A 135 6.82 -4.99 -8.13
C SER A 135 5.77 -5.08 -7.02
N LYS A 136 6.20 -5.38 -5.78
CA LYS A 136 5.30 -5.57 -4.64
C LYS A 136 4.61 -4.26 -4.21
N PRO A 137 5.32 -3.13 -4.00
CA PRO A 137 4.64 -1.85 -3.76
C PRO A 137 3.77 -1.43 -4.96
N GLY A 138 4.16 -1.77 -6.20
CA GLY A 138 3.33 -1.57 -7.38
C GLY A 138 1.99 -2.32 -7.30
N ALA A 139 2.03 -3.61 -6.99
CA ALA A 139 0.84 -4.45 -6.88
C ALA A 139 -0.03 -4.10 -5.65
N ILE A 140 0.58 -4.04 -4.46
CA ILE A 140 -0.14 -3.77 -3.21
C ILE A 140 -0.72 -2.36 -3.21
N GLY A 141 0.05 -1.34 -3.65
CA GLY A 141 -0.43 0.03 -3.76
C GLY A 141 -1.65 0.14 -4.68
N THR A 142 -1.59 -0.50 -5.85
CA THR A 142 -2.70 -0.50 -6.81
C THR A 142 -3.92 -1.25 -6.29
N ALA A 143 -3.74 -2.49 -5.84
CA ALA A 143 -4.85 -3.32 -5.36
C ALA A 143 -5.56 -2.69 -4.16
N SER A 144 -4.79 -2.19 -3.18
CA SER A 144 -5.35 -1.54 -1.99
C SER A 144 -6.01 -0.19 -2.33
N GLY A 145 -5.43 0.57 -3.26
CA GLY A 145 -6.00 1.82 -3.76
C GLY A 145 -7.36 1.59 -4.41
N MET A 146 -7.46 0.63 -5.34
CA MET A 146 -8.72 0.27 -5.98
C MET A 146 -9.75 -0.29 -5.00
N PHE A 147 -9.31 -1.15 -4.07
CA PHE A 147 -10.18 -1.68 -3.02
C PHE A 147 -10.77 -0.58 -2.15
N LEU A 148 -9.97 0.43 -1.80
CA LEU A 148 -10.39 1.58 -1.03
C LEU A 148 -11.36 2.48 -1.82
N MET A 149 -11.13 2.68 -3.13
CA MET A 149 -12.06 3.41 -4.01
C MET A 149 -13.40 2.68 -4.12
N LEU A 150 -13.40 1.36 -4.34
CA LEU A 150 -14.63 0.56 -4.37
C LEU A 150 -15.39 0.63 -3.04
N TYR A 151 -14.67 0.57 -1.92
CA TYR A 151 -15.26 0.77 -0.60
C TYR A 151 -15.91 2.16 -0.46
N ALA A 152 -15.23 3.21 -0.94
CA ALA A 152 -15.72 4.58 -0.87
C ALA A 152 -17.01 4.80 -1.68
N MET A 153 -17.11 4.15 -2.84
CA MET A 153 -18.29 4.23 -3.73
C MET A 153 -19.47 3.39 -3.24
N ARG A 154 -19.20 2.25 -2.59
CA ARG A 154 -20.23 1.32 -2.08
C ARG A 154 -20.67 1.65 -0.65
N ASN A 155 -21.04 2.89 -0.38
CA ASN A 155 -21.53 3.26 0.95
C ASN A 155 -23.05 3.06 1.05
N GLU A 156 -23.50 2.54 2.21
CA GLU A 156 -24.93 2.29 2.52
C GLU A 156 -25.78 3.58 2.52
N THR A 157 -25.15 4.74 2.69
CA THR A 157 -25.82 6.05 2.67
C THR A 157 -26.05 6.61 1.27
N GLY A 158 -25.63 5.91 0.22
CA GLY A 158 -25.71 6.40 -1.17
C GLY A 158 -24.80 7.59 -1.49
N ARG A 159 -23.99 8.04 -0.52
CA ARG A 159 -23.04 9.16 -0.70
C ARG A 159 -21.62 8.62 -0.78
N VAL A 160 -20.88 9.07 -1.82
CA VAL A 160 -19.46 8.72 -1.97
C VAL A 160 -18.65 9.31 -0.81
N MET A 161 -17.86 8.48 -0.15
CA MET A 161 -16.95 8.93 0.90
C MET A 161 -15.70 9.55 0.26
N LYS A 162 -15.62 10.89 0.29
CA LYS A 162 -14.55 11.64 -0.41
C LYS A 162 -13.14 11.27 0.07
N LEU A 163 -12.91 11.20 1.39
CA LEU A 163 -11.56 10.90 1.92
C LEU A 163 -11.03 9.52 1.50
N PRO A 164 -11.73 8.39 1.71
CA PRO A 164 -11.27 7.09 1.23
C PRO A 164 -11.10 7.05 -0.30
N LEU A 165 -11.93 7.77 -1.06
CA LEU A 165 -11.81 7.83 -2.51
C LEU A 165 -10.47 8.47 -2.93
N TRP A 166 -10.14 9.64 -2.37
CA TRP A 166 -8.89 10.34 -2.70
C TRP A 166 -7.65 9.62 -2.19
N LEU A 167 -7.72 9.01 -0.99
CA LEU A 167 -6.63 8.17 -0.49
C LEU A 167 -6.43 6.93 -1.36
N GLY A 168 -7.51 6.31 -1.81
CA GLY A 168 -7.44 5.18 -2.74
C GLY A 168 -6.84 5.57 -4.08
N PHE A 169 -7.24 6.72 -4.63
CA PHE A 169 -6.65 7.25 -5.86
C PHE A 169 -5.15 7.55 -5.70
N ALA A 170 -4.76 8.23 -4.63
CA ALA A 170 -3.35 8.53 -4.35
C ALA A 170 -2.52 7.24 -4.21
N LEU A 171 -3.02 6.23 -3.50
CA LEU A 171 -2.34 4.97 -3.31
C LEU A 171 -2.22 4.17 -4.63
N GLY A 172 -3.27 4.20 -5.46
CA GLY A 172 -3.22 3.63 -6.82
C GLY A 172 -2.19 4.31 -7.72
N LEU A 173 -2.08 5.65 -7.64
CA LEU A 173 -1.03 6.39 -8.35
C LEU A 173 0.38 6.05 -7.83
N CYS A 174 0.54 5.85 -6.52
CA CYS A 174 1.82 5.35 -5.97
C CYS A 174 2.15 3.96 -6.54
N GLY A 175 1.18 3.05 -6.61
CA GLY A 175 1.38 1.74 -7.23
C GLY A 175 1.77 1.83 -8.71
N LEU A 176 1.11 2.70 -9.49
CA LEU A 176 1.47 2.98 -10.89
C LEU A 176 2.90 3.54 -11.01
N ALA A 177 3.31 4.40 -10.07
CA ALA A 177 4.64 5.00 -10.09
C ALA A 177 5.75 3.98 -9.81
N TRP A 178 5.48 2.95 -9.01
CA TRP A 178 6.42 1.85 -8.77
C TRP A 178 6.52 0.93 -9.98
N ARG A 179 5.38 0.45 -10.53
CA ARG A 179 5.40 -0.46 -11.68
C ARG A 179 4.09 -0.43 -12.45
N TYR A 180 4.14 0.09 -13.67
CA TYR A 180 2.96 0.22 -14.54
C TYR A 180 2.35 -1.13 -14.95
N GLU A 181 3.18 -2.18 -15.10
CA GLU A 181 2.72 -3.53 -15.43
C GLU A 181 1.89 -4.13 -14.30
N SER A 182 2.40 -4.03 -13.06
CA SER A 182 1.65 -4.47 -11.86
C SER A 182 0.35 -3.70 -11.70
N PHE A 183 0.36 -2.38 -12.00
CA PHE A 183 -0.84 -1.58 -12.05
C PHE A 183 -1.84 -2.12 -13.08
N GLY A 184 -1.39 -2.40 -14.30
CA GLY A 184 -2.24 -2.91 -15.37
C GLY A 184 -2.91 -4.24 -15.03
N VAL A 185 -2.14 -5.19 -14.48
CA VAL A 185 -2.67 -6.49 -14.03
C VAL A 185 -3.69 -6.33 -12.91
N CYS A 186 -3.38 -5.57 -11.87
CA CYS A 186 -4.31 -5.33 -10.77
C CYS A 186 -5.58 -4.60 -11.24
N ALA A 187 -5.46 -3.60 -12.11
CA ALA A 187 -6.58 -2.88 -12.69
C ALA A 187 -7.50 -3.81 -13.49
N LEU A 188 -6.93 -4.68 -14.31
CA LEU A 188 -7.67 -5.67 -15.08
C LEU A 188 -8.44 -6.63 -14.16
N MET A 189 -7.78 -7.17 -13.14
CA MET A 189 -8.42 -8.08 -12.17
C MET A 189 -9.56 -7.40 -11.40
N MET A 190 -9.43 -6.11 -11.09
CA MET A 190 -10.44 -5.35 -10.35
C MET A 190 -11.58 -4.82 -11.25
N THR A 191 -11.46 -4.91 -12.57
CA THR A 191 -12.46 -4.40 -13.54
C THR A 191 -13.85 -5.02 -13.30
N GLY A 192 -13.92 -6.33 -13.03
CA GLY A 192 -15.19 -7.00 -12.72
C GLY A 192 -15.88 -6.43 -11.49
N GLY A 193 -15.12 -6.13 -10.44
CA GLY A 193 -15.64 -5.47 -9.23
C GLY A 193 -16.13 -4.05 -9.51
N CYS A 194 -15.39 -3.29 -10.31
CA CYS A 194 -15.76 -1.92 -10.71
C CYS A 194 -17.04 -1.93 -11.54
N LEU A 195 -17.15 -2.81 -12.54
CA LEU A 195 -18.36 -2.95 -13.37
C LEU A 195 -19.59 -3.34 -12.53
N TYR A 196 -19.44 -4.30 -11.62
CA TYR A 196 -20.52 -4.66 -10.70
C TYR A 196 -21.01 -3.47 -9.87
N VAL A 197 -20.09 -2.67 -9.32
CA VAL A 197 -20.45 -1.47 -8.53
C VAL A 197 -21.12 -0.43 -9.41
N LEU A 198 -20.61 -0.16 -10.61
CA LEU A 198 -21.20 0.78 -11.55
C LEU A 198 -22.62 0.39 -11.95
N VAL A 199 -22.84 -0.86 -12.35
CA VAL A 199 -24.16 -1.38 -12.70
C VAL A 199 -25.14 -1.19 -11.53
N ARG A 200 -24.70 -1.44 -10.30
CA ARG A 200 -25.57 -1.33 -9.12
C ARG A 200 -25.87 0.12 -8.70
N ILE A 201 -25.07 1.08 -9.10
CA ILE A 201 -25.33 2.52 -8.87
C ILE A 201 -26.34 3.04 -9.90
N TRP A 202 -26.36 2.48 -11.11
CA TRP A 202 -27.26 2.88 -12.20
C TRP A 202 -28.62 2.18 -12.20
N LEU A 203 -28.77 1.06 -11.51
CA LEU A 203 -30.05 0.36 -11.27
C LEU A 203 -30.63 0.67 -9.89
#